data_63412277cb6615336aa33ab909963f39
#
_entry.id   63412277cb6615336aa33ab909963f39
#
_cell.length_a   1.000
_cell.length_b   1.000
_cell.length_c   1.000
_cell.angle_alpha   90.00
_cell.angle_beta   90.00
_cell.angle_gamma   90.00
#
_symmetry.space_group_name_H-M   'P 1'
#
loop_
_entity.id
_entity.type
_entity.pdbx_description
1 polymer ?
#
loop_
_entity_poly.entity_id
_entity_poly.type
_entity_poly.pdbx_seq_one_letter_code
_entity_poly.pdbx_strand_id
1 'polypeptide(L)' 'MPSTELLHLVLGGELKSLDGPPEFKDYASVDFVGAFGSYEEAARAWRAKAQATVDNALMRYFVLHAHKLLTPGADDGHAH' A
#
# COMPACT_ATOMS: atom_id res chain seq x y z
N MET A 1 -2.00 -23.00 1.48
CA MET A 1 -1.97 -22.90 0.66
C MET A 1 -1.99 -21.71 -0.07
N PRO A 2 -2.58 -21.61 -0.93
CA PRO A 2 -2.56 -20.48 -1.75
C PRO A 2 -3.03 -19.21 -1.16
N SER A 3 -3.68 -19.26 -0.07
CA SER A 3 -4.25 -18.04 0.46
C SER A 3 -3.22 -17.01 0.82
N THR A 4 -2.00 -17.40 1.14
CA THR A 4 -1.01 -16.42 1.46
C THR A 4 -0.59 -15.62 0.25
N GLU A 5 -0.89 -16.11 -0.93
CA GLU A 5 -0.53 -15.40 -2.11
C GLU A 5 -1.44 -14.24 -2.40
N LEU A 6 -2.47 -14.07 -1.62
CA LEU A 6 -3.42 -12.98 -1.84
C LEU A 6 -3.21 -11.84 -0.85
N LEU A 7 -2.09 -11.82 -0.16
CA LEU A 7 -1.86 -10.77 0.82
C LEU A 7 -1.73 -9.42 0.16
N HIS A 8 -2.55 -8.51 0.59
CA HIS A 8 -2.54 -7.15 0.09
C HIS A 8 -2.42 -6.20 1.27
N LEU A 9 -1.64 -5.15 1.11
CA LEU A 9 -1.50 -4.14 2.15
C LEU A 9 -2.07 -2.83 1.66
N VAL A 10 -2.69 -2.08 2.56
CA VAL A 10 -3.19 -0.76 2.22
C VAL A 10 -2.49 0.24 3.12
N LEU A 11 -1.89 1.24 2.52
CA LEU A 11 -1.26 2.30 3.27
C LEU A 11 -1.31 3.59 2.47
N GLY A 12 -1.09 4.67 3.13
CA GLY A 12 -1.13 5.94 2.45
C GLY A 12 -0.42 7.01 3.23
N GLY A 13 -0.42 8.19 2.68
CA GLY A 13 0.21 9.34 3.30
C GLY A 13 0.22 10.51 2.37
N GLU A 14 0.73 11.61 2.87
CA GLU A 14 0.81 12.82 2.09
C GLU A 14 2.06 12.77 1.22
N LEU A 15 1.88 13.02 -0.06
CA LEU A 15 2.99 12.99 -0.99
C LEU A 15 3.67 14.33 -1.07
N LYS A 16 4.95 14.34 -1.45
CA LYS A 16 5.67 15.58 -1.65
C LYS A 16 5.08 16.36 -2.81
N SER A 17 4.67 15.65 -3.85
CA SER A 17 4.06 16.31 -4.99
C SER A 17 3.30 15.24 -5.76
N LEU A 18 2.43 15.69 -6.65
CA LEU A 18 1.70 14.76 -7.51
C LEU A 18 2.41 14.51 -8.82
N ASP A 19 3.51 15.19 -9.04
CA ASP A 19 4.30 15.01 -10.26
C ASP A 19 5.35 13.96 -10.03
N GLY A 20 5.58 13.13 -11.02
CA GLY A 20 6.63 12.13 -10.92
C GLY A 20 6.26 10.97 -10.04
N PRO A 21 7.23 10.17 -9.66
CA PRO A 21 6.95 8.98 -8.85
C PRO A 21 6.42 9.34 -7.48
N PRO A 22 5.56 8.53 -6.90
CA PRO A 22 5.03 8.80 -5.57
C PRO A 22 6.14 8.77 -4.52
N GLU A 23 6.17 9.77 -3.70
CA GLU A 23 7.15 9.84 -2.62
C GLU A 23 6.50 10.51 -1.44
N PHE A 24 6.49 9.83 -0.29
CA PHE A 24 5.84 10.38 0.88
C PHE A 24 6.63 11.54 1.44
N LYS A 25 5.90 12.55 1.88
CA LYS A 25 6.50 13.72 2.45
C LYS A 25 7.18 13.41 3.78
N ASP A 26 6.59 12.53 4.58
CA ASP A 26 7.13 12.20 5.89
C ASP A 26 6.80 10.74 6.18
N TYR A 27 7.81 9.90 6.18
CA TYR A 27 7.56 8.49 6.40
C TYR A 27 7.01 8.21 7.80
N ALA A 28 7.29 9.06 8.76
CA ALA A 28 6.76 8.84 10.08
C ALA A 28 5.25 9.05 10.15
N SER A 29 4.68 9.76 9.17
CA SER A 29 3.25 10.00 9.17
C SER A 29 2.49 9.10 8.21
N VAL A 30 3.14 8.08 7.66
CA VAL A 30 2.45 7.13 6.79
C VAL A 30 1.39 6.39 7.60
N ASP A 31 0.21 6.28 7.02
CA ASP A 31 -0.92 5.62 7.68
C ASP A 31 -1.02 4.20 7.15
N PHE A 32 -0.71 3.23 7.98
CA PHE A 32 -0.86 1.84 7.60
C PHE A 32 -2.29 1.40 7.95
N VAL A 33 -3.08 1.13 6.92
CA VAL A 33 -4.48 0.81 7.13
C VAL A 33 -4.65 -0.64 7.55
N GLY A 34 -3.94 -1.56 6.91
CA GLY A 34 -4.06 -2.95 7.30
C GLY A 34 -3.61 -3.91 6.23
N ALA A 35 -3.69 -5.18 6.56
CA ALA A 35 -3.37 -6.26 5.66
C ALA A 35 -4.67 -7.03 5.38
N PHE A 36 -4.86 -7.42 4.13
CA PHE A 36 -6.10 -8.04 3.72
C PHE A 36 -5.83 -9.29 2.89
N GLY A 37 -6.74 -10.24 2.96
CA GLY A 37 -6.58 -11.52 2.27
C GLY A 37 -7.09 -11.52 0.85
N SER A 38 -7.69 -10.44 0.39
CA SER A 38 -8.17 -10.36 -0.99
C SER A 38 -8.08 -8.94 -1.48
N TYR A 39 -8.02 -8.80 -2.80
CA TYR A 39 -7.99 -7.47 -3.37
C TYR A 39 -9.30 -6.73 -3.09
N GLU A 40 -10.41 -7.44 -3.06
CA GLU A 40 -11.69 -6.77 -2.82
C GLU A 40 -11.73 -6.11 -1.46
N GLU A 41 -11.23 -6.80 -0.43
CA GLU A 41 -11.21 -6.22 0.89
C GLU A 41 -10.24 -5.05 0.96
N ALA A 42 -9.09 -5.20 0.33
CA ALA A 42 -8.11 -4.12 0.32
C ALA A 42 -8.66 -2.91 -0.43
N ALA A 43 -9.33 -3.14 -1.54
CA ALA A 43 -9.88 -2.03 -2.32
C ALA A 43 -10.98 -1.30 -1.56
N ARG A 44 -11.75 -2.05 -0.77
CA ARG A 44 -12.80 -1.41 0.02
C ARG A 44 -12.19 -0.51 1.08
N ALA A 45 -11.14 -0.99 1.75
CA ALA A 45 -10.47 -0.18 2.75
C ALA A 45 -9.78 1.03 2.11
N TRP A 46 -9.16 0.81 0.95
CA TRP A 46 -8.51 1.89 0.23
C TRP A 46 -9.52 2.97 -0.15
N ARG A 47 -10.69 2.54 -0.64
CA ARG A 47 -11.69 3.50 -1.09
C ARG A 47 -12.23 4.32 0.08
N ALA A 48 -12.42 3.67 1.22
CA ALA A 48 -12.91 4.39 2.40
C ALA A 48 -11.92 5.45 2.83
N LYS A 49 -10.63 5.12 2.82
CA LYS A 49 -9.62 6.08 3.22
C LYS A 49 -9.47 7.20 2.18
N ALA A 50 -9.55 6.85 0.92
CA ALA A 50 -9.43 7.85 -0.13
C ALA A 50 -10.57 8.86 -0.04
N GLN A 51 -11.78 8.39 0.26
CA GLN A 51 -12.90 9.29 0.38
C GLN A 51 -12.80 10.14 1.65
N ALA A 52 -12.25 9.58 2.72
CA ALA A 52 -12.12 10.32 3.96
C ALA A 52 -11.09 11.43 3.87
N THR A 53 -10.17 11.35 2.90
CA THR A 53 -9.12 12.34 2.77
C THR A 53 -9.24 13.14 1.48
N VAL A 54 -10.43 13.19 0.91
CA VAL A 54 -10.62 13.82 -0.40
C VAL A 54 -10.27 15.30 -0.37
N ASP A 55 -10.35 15.94 0.80
CA ASP A 55 -10.04 17.34 0.88
C ASP A 55 -8.55 17.65 0.88
N ASN A 56 -7.70 16.65 1.00
CA ASN A 56 -6.27 16.85 0.97
C ASN A 56 -5.73 16.35 -0.37
N ALA A 57 -5.39 17.28 -1.24
CA ALA A 57 -5.02 16.93 -2.61
C ALA A 57 -3.75 16.11 -2.68
N LEU A 58 -2.87 16.20 -1.69
CA LEU A 58 -1.62 15.45 -1.71
C LEU A 58 -1.73 14.10 -1.02
N MET A 59 -2.85 13.82 -0.38
CA MET A 59 -3.01 12.56 0.33
C MET A 59 -3.39 11.47 -0.65
N ARG A 60 -2.67 10.35 -0.60
CA ARG A 60 -2.94 9.23 -1.50
C ARG A 60 -2.78 7.93 -0.74
N TYR A 61 -3.64 6.97 -1.07
CA TYR A 61 -3.57 5.64 -0.50
C TYR A 61 -3.29 4.64 -1.61
N PHE A 62 -2.58 3.58 -1.27
CA PHE A 62 -2.12 2.60 -2.24
C PHE A 62 -2.45 1.20 -1.77
N VAL A 63 -2.71 0.31 -2.73
CA VAL A 63 -2.87 -1.11 -2.46
C VAL A 63 -1.63 -1.80 -2.99
N LEU A 64 -0.94 -2.52 -2.10
CA LEU A 64 0.27 -3.22 -2.48
C LEU A 64 0.00 -4.72 -2.53
N HIS A 65 0.47 -5.37 -3.57
CA HIS A 65 0.34 -6.81 -3.70
C HIS A 65 1.53 -7.46 -3.01
N ALA A 66 1.41 -7.61 -1.70
CA ALA A 66 2.54 -8.02 -0.89
C ALA A 66 2.85 -9.50 -1.00
N HIS A 67 1.93 -10.29 -1.55
CA HIS A 67 2.19 -11.72 -1.66
C HIS A 67 3.43 -12.02 -2.47
N LYS A 68 3.78 -11.15 -3.39
CA LYS A 68 4.98 -11.36 -4.18
C LYS A 68 6.25 -11.20 -3.34
N LEU A 69 6.14 -10.49 -2.24
CA LEU A 69 7.31 -10.27 -1.39
C LEU A 69 7.52 -11.41 -0.42
N LEU A 70 6.60 -12.36 -0.36
CA LEU A 70 6.70 -13.46 0.57
C LEU A 70 7.24 -14.73 -0.09
N THR A 71 7.60 -14.68 -1.35
CA THR A 71 8.07 -15.85 -2.05
C THR A 71 9.47 -16.19 -1.56
N PRO A 72 9.67 -17.40 -1.02
CA PRO A 72 10.99 -17.76 -0.52
C PRO A 72 12.02 -17.70 -1.62
N GLY A 73 13.15 -17.16 -1.33
CA GLY A 73 14.22 -17.09 -2.28
C GLY A 73 14.12 -15.98 -3.29
N ALA A 74 12.97 -15.39 -3.43
CA ALA A 74 12.84 -14.35 -4.43
C ALA A 74 13.57 -13.10 -4.03
N ASP A 75 13.61 -12.83 -2.74
CA ASP A 75 14.21 -11.62 -2.30
C ASP A 75 15.62 -11.77 -1.93
N ASP A 76 16.12 -13.00 -1.72
CA ASP A 76 17.39 -13.07 -1.30
C ASP A 76 18.34 -12.73 -2.34
N GLY A 77 18.05 -12.93 -3.43
CA GLY A 77 18.97 -12.68 -4.44
C GLY A 77 19.37 -11.29 -4.56
N HIS A 78 18.61 -10.49 -4.23
CA HIS A 78 18.93 -9.23 -4.42
C HIS A 78 19.23 -8.54 -3.42
N ALA A 79 19.15 -9.12 -2.62
CA ALA A 79 19.50 -8.45 -1.64
C ALA A 79 20.74 -7.87 -2.01
N HIS A 80 20.89 -7.95 -2.55
CA HIS A 80 21.85 -7.46 -2.83
C HIS A 80 22.12 -6.89 -3.06
#